data_28930040f7d1c16cb9e7d5eaa7e01bd3
#
_entry.id   28930040f7d1c16cb9e7d5eaa7e01bd3
#
_cell.length_a   1.000
_cell.length_b   1.000
_cell.length_c   1.000
_cell.angle_alpha   90.00
_cell.angle_beta   90.00
_cell.angle_gamma   90.00
#
_symmetry.space_group_name_H-M   'P 1'
#
loop_
_entity.id
_entity.type
_entity.pdbx_description
1 polymer ?
#
loop_
_entity_poly.entity_id
_entity_poly.type
_entity_poly.pdbx_seq_one_letter_code
_entity_poly.pdbx_strand_id
1 'polypeptide(L)'
;MGQKKLIKFAAIKEYNNVLEFPQDMQGKWAAFFDALKKGTSTIDISSLSISDGQFVPNVSSINKEDNASTPLTLELACGRGEYAVGLGRMFPEQHFIGIDLKGNRIWKGASIANKDGLKNVAFVRSQIELTSNYFAKKEVDEIWITFPDPQLRWSKSKKRLTHPKFLRLYQQFLKNDGIVHLKTDSPLLYNFTLKVIELYDLHLIYKTDNLYAEQNIDPRCLIKTYYEGLDIAQSNKIHYIQFNIDRDLPLALDEILKETIKDIPMDAGELLRMEAEAARAKKED
;
A
#
# COMPACT_ATOMS: atom_id res chain seq x y z
N MET A 1 25.72 4.37 -9.14
CA MET A 1 24.35 4.07 -9.63
C MET A 1 24.40 3.87 -11.14
N GLY A 2 23.74 2.81 -11.71
CA GLY A 2 23.77 2.62 -13.18
C GLY A 2 23.00 3.73 -13.91
N GLN A 3 23.53 4.16 -15.06
CA GLN A 3 22.99 5.25 -15.90
C GLN A 3 21.47 5.12 -16.18
N LYS A 4 20.98 3.92 -16.47
CA LYS A 4 19.54 3.63 -16.69
C LYS A 4 18.66 3.98 -15.47
N LYS A 5 19.21 3.94 -14.25
CA LYS A 5 18.48 4.26 -13.02
C LYS A 5 18.29 5.77 -12.86
N LEU A 6 19.32 6.56 -13.20
CA LEU A 6 19.27 8.02 -13.19
C LEU A 6 18.25 8.57 -14.20
N ILE A 7 18.21 8.00 -15.42
CA ILE A 7 17.23 8.38 -16.45
C ILE A 7 15.79 8.19 -15.94
N LYS A 8 15.50 7.07 -15.26
CA LYS A 8 14.16 6.82 -14.70
C LYS A 8 13.80 7.80 -13.58
N PHE A 9 14.77 8.17 -12.75
CA PHE A 9 14.56 9.18 -11.71
C PHE A 9 14.30 10.59 -12.29
N ALA A 10 14.96 10.94 -13.38
CA ALA A 10 14.67 12.19 -14.06
C ALA A 10 13.27 12.16 -14.70
N ALA A 11 12.92 11.06 -15.36
CA ALA A 11 11.64 10.95 -16.06
C ALA A 11 10.41 11.05 -15.14
N ILE A 12 10.46 10.54 -13.90
CA ILE A 12 9.29 10.64 -13.00
C ILE A 12 8.96 12.06 -12.58
N LYS A 13 9.92 12.98 -12.63
CA LYS A 13 9.68 14.40 -12.31
C LYS A 13 8.80 15.10 -13.34
N GLU A 14 8.79 14.57 -14.57
CA GLU A 14 7.98 15.12 -15.68
C GLU A 14 6.57 14.46 -15.74
N TYR A 15 6.28 13.51 -14.86
CA TYR A 15 5.01 12.79 -14.87
C TYR A 15 3.97 13.44 -13.96
N ASN A 16 2.88 13.94 -14.53
CA ASN A 16 1.80 14.59 -13.79
C ASN A 16 1.12 13.68 -12.76
N ASN A 17 1.23 12.35 -12.93
CA ASN A 17 0.70 11.35 -12.02
C ASN A 17 1.72 10.88 -10.98
N VAL A 18 2.86 11.56 -10.81
CA VAL A 18 3.87 11.24 -9.78
C VAL A 18 4.17 12.47 -8.93
N LEU A 19 4.05 12.31 -7.62
CA LEU A 19 4.45 13.31 -6.63
C LEU A 19 5.63 12.79 -5.80
N GLU A 20 6.65 13.61 -5.59
CA GLU A 20 7.80 13.29 -4.76
C GLU A 20 7.72 14.06 -3.44
N PHE A 21 7.56 13.36 -2.31
CA PHE A 21 7.46 13.95 -0.96
C PHE A 21 6.50 15.14 -0.92
N PRO A 22 5.25 14.99 -1.39
CA PRO A 22 4.33 16.13 -1.52
C PRO A 22 4.06 16.78 -0.17
N GLN A 23 3.90 18.10 -0.18
CA GLN A 23 3.45 18.86 0.99
C GLN A 23 1.99 19.25 0.79
N ASP A 24 1.25 19.42 1.88
CA ASP A 24 -0.11 19.97 1.89
C ASP A 24 -1.13 19.23 1.01
N MET A 25 -1.02 17.88 0.94
CA MET A 25 -1.92 17.04 0.13
C MET A 25 -3.16 16.54 0.90
N GLN A 26 -3.18 16.62 2.23
CA GLN A 26 -4.30 16.15 3.03
C GLN A 26 -5.63 16.76 2.58
N GLY A 27 -6.62 15.91 2.26
CA GLY A 27 -7.94 16.32 1.77
C GLY A 27 -7.99 16.85 0.33
N LYS A 28 -6.88 16.81 -0.41
CA LYS A 28 -6.80 17.37 -1.78
C LYS A 28 -6.76 16.33 -2.88
N TRP A 29 -6.80 15.04 -2.55
CA TRP A 29 -6.64 13.99 -3.55
C TRP A 29 -7.75 13.94 -4.60
N ALA A 30 -9.01 14.21 -4.20
CA ALA A 30 -10.10 14.31 -5.16
C ALA A 30 -9.84 15.41 -6.20
N ALA A 31 -9.47 16.62 -5.75
CA ALA A 31 -9.15 17.73 -6.62
C ALA A 31 -7.91 17.47 -7.50
N PHE A 32 -6.91 16.74 -6.97
CA PHE A 32 -5.75 16.30 -7.74
C PHE A 32 -6.15 15.39 -8.90
N PHE A 33 -6.99 14.38 -8.66
CA PHE A 33 -7.45 13.48 -9.71
C PHE A 33 -8.35 14.19 -10.72
N ASP A 34 -9.15 15.17 -10.31
CA ASP A 34 -9.94 16.01 -11.23
C ASP A 34 -9.04 16.85 -12.15
N ALA A 35 -7.96 17.42 -11.61
CA ALA A 35 -6.97 18.13 -12.42
C ALA A 35 -6.25 17.17 -13.39
N LEU A 36 -5.93 15.96 -12.94
CA LEU A 36 -5.31 14.93 -13.77
C LEU A 36 -6.24 14.48 -14.91
N LYS A 37 -7.56 14.35 -14.66
CA LYS A 37 -8.59 14.05 -15.67
C LYS A 37 -8.68 15.17 -16.72
N LYS A 38 -8.62 16.43 -16.31
CA LYS A 38 -8.63 17.59 -17.20
C LYS A 38 -7.38 17.72 -18.08
N GLY A 39 -6.34 16.93 -17.82
CA GLY A 39 -5.11 16.93 -18.63
C GLY A 39 -4.20 18.12 -18.36
N THR A 40 -4.26 18.72 -17.18
CA THR A 40 -3.39 19.83 -16.78
C THR A 40 -1.92 19.42 -16.86
N SER A 41 -1.10 20.18 -17.59
CA SER A 41 0.31 19.84 -17.82
C SER A 41 1.17 19.89 -16.56
N THR A 42 0.78 20.76 -15.60
CA THR A 42 1.40 20.85 -14.28
C THR A 42 0.30 21.05 -13.25
N ILE A 43 0.23 20.17 -12.26
CA ILE A 43 -0.75 20.28 -11.18
C ILE A 43 -0.10 21.02 -10.02
N ASP A 44 -0.53 22.27 -9.81
CA ASP A 44 -0.10 23.07 -8.67
C ASP A 44 -0.91 22.68 -7.43
N ILE A 45 -0.27 21.96 -6.50
CA ILE A 45 -0.87 21.49 -5.26
C ILE A 45 -1.39 22.66 -4.40
N SER A 46 -0.72 23.83 -4.45
CA SER A 46 -1.13 25.00 -3.66
C SER A 46 -2.47 25.57 -4.12
N SER A 47 -2.81 25.36 -5.39
CA SER A 47 -4.07 25.83 -6.00
C SER A 47 -5.23 24.84 -5.76
N LEU A 48 -4.97 23.62 -5.27
CA LEU A 48 -6.01 22.64 -5.02
C LEU A 48 -6.79 22.98 -3.75
N SER A 49 -8.12 22.95 -3.86
CA SER A 49 -9.00 23.11 -2.70
C SER A 49 -9.02 21.86 -1.82
N ILE A 50 -9.15 22.06 -0.51
CA ILE A 50 -9.40 20.96 0.42
C ILE A 50 -10.86 20.53 0.26
N SER A 51 -11.10 19.25 0.10
CA SER A 51 -12.44 18.67 0.22
C SER A 51 -12.74 18.50 1.71
N ASP A 52 -13.40 19.48 2.30
CA ASP A 52 -13.95 19.37 3.66
C ASP A 52 -15.09 18.37 3.63
N GLY A 53 -14.95 17.09 3.62
CA GLY A 53 -16.02 16.10 3.77
C GLY A 53 -17.43 16.49 3.26
N GLN A 54 -17.57 17.70 2.75
CA GLN A 54 -18.70 18.31 2.09
C GLN A 54 -18.18 19.00 0.82
N PHE A 55 -18.06 18.22 -0.26
CA PHE A 55 -17.96 18.82 -1.59
C PHE A 55 -19.30 19.50 -1.87
N VAL A 56 -19.33 20.84 -1.80
CA VAL A 56 -20.38 21.62 -2.42
C VAL A 56 -19.86 22.07 -3.77
N PRO A 57 -20.18 21.37 -4.87
CA PRO A 57 -20.01 21.99 -6.18
C PRO A 57 -20.99 23.14 -6.21
N ASN A 58 -20.49 24.33 -6.49
CA ASN A 58 -21.33 25.49 -6.81
C ASN A 58 -21.98 25.24 -8.17
N VAL A 59 -22.92 24.32 -8.23
CA VAL A 59 -23.83 24.06 -9.34
C VAL A 59 -25.20 23.83 -8.71
N SER A 60 -26.03 24.84 -8.82
CA SER A 60 -27.47 24.77 -8.58
C SER A 60 -28.06 23.56 -9.33
N SER A 61 -28.62 22.62 -8.57
CA SER A 61 -29.34 21.42 -8.99
C SER A 61 -28.55 20.10 -9.08
N ILE A 62 -28.23 19.50 -7.94
CA ILE A 62 -28.13 18.02 -7.82
C ILE A 62 -28.71 17.63 -6.43
N ASN A 63 -29.54 16.59 -6.42
CA ASN A 63 -30.26 16.08 -5.25
C ASN A 63 -29.31 15.66 -4.13
N LYS A 64 -29.71 15.96 -2.88
CA LYS A 64 -28.93 15.85 -1.62
C LYS A 64 -28.71 14.43 -1.08
N GLU A 65 -28.70 13.38 -1.89
CA GLU A 65 -28.64 11.99 -1.38
C GLU A 65 -27.39 11.17 -1.75
N ASP A 66 -26.45 11.70 -2.58
CA ASP A 66 -25.25 10.94 -3.00
C ASP A 66 -23.93 11.71 -2.76
N ASN A 67 -23.63 12.05 -1.50
CA ASN A 67 -22.31 12.60 -1.12
C ASN A 67 -21.30 11.50 -0.71
N ALA A 68 -21.26 10.38 -1.39
CA ALA A 68 -20.16 9.43 -1.28
C ALA A 68 -18.96 9.98 -2.04
N SER A 69 -17.90 10.38 -1.32
CA SER A 69 -16.62 10.74 -1.96
C SER A 69 -16.11 9.55 -2.78
N THR A 70 -15.53 9.82 -3.96
CA THR A 70 -14.92 8.76 -4.79
C THR A 70 -13.94 7.93 -3.94
N PRO A 71 -14.10 6.60 -3.90
CA PRO A 71 -13.23 5.74 -3.10
C PRO A 71 -11.75 5.90 -3.45
N LEU A 72 -10.91 5.96 -2.42
CA LEU A 72 -9.47 6.09 -2.55
C LEU A 72 -8.77 4.86 -1.96
N THR A 73 -8.02 4.15 -2.79
CA THR A 73 -7.25 2.96 -2.43
C THR A 73 -5.76 3.21 -2.53
N LEU A 74 -4.99 2.75 -1.53
CA LEU A 74 -3.53 2.83 -1.53
C LEU A 74 -2.90 1.45 -1.76
N GLU A 75 -1.84 1.40 -2.59
CA GLU A 75 -0.88 0.29 -2.62
C GLU A 75 0.40 0.73 -1.91
N LEU A 76 0.67 0.15 -0.73
CA LEU A 76 1.85 0.50 0.06
C LEU A 76 3.05 -0.38 -0.30
N ALA A 77 4.23 0.22 -0.40
CA ALA A 77 5.44 -0.40 -0.95
C ALA A 77 5.21 -0.96 -2.36
N CYS A 78 4.52 -0.19 -3.19
CA CYS A 78 3.96 -0.60 -4.48
C CYS A 78 4.99 -1.12 -5.50
N GLY A 79 6.28 -0.93 -5.26
CA GLY A 79 7.32 -1.35 -6.18
C GLY A 79 7.13 -0.79 -7.59
N ARG A 80 6.65 -1.63 -8.51
CA ARG A 80 6.36 -1.23 -9.89
C ARG A 80 4.92 -0.76 -10.11
N GLY A 81 4.09 -0.77 -9.07
CA GLY A 81 2.71 -0.29 -9.09
C GLY A 81 1.75 -1.18 -9.89
N GLU A 82 2.01 -2.48 -9.93
CA GLU A 82 1.15 -3.40 -10.69
C GLU A 82 -0.27 -3.44 -10.14
N TYR A 83 -0.45 -3.39 -8.81
CA TYR A 83 -1.77 -3.35 -8.21
C TYR A 83 -2.47 -2.02 -8.46
N ALA A 84 -1.84 -0.88 -8.21
CA ALA A 84 -2.42 0.43 -8.48
C ALA A 84 -2.89 0.56 -9.94
N VAL A 85 -2.06 0.11 -10.90
CA VAL A 85 -2.42 0.11 -12.33
C VAL A 85 -3.53 -0.90 -12.65
N GLY A 86 -3.43 -2.11 -12.10
CA GLY A 86 -4.42 -3.17 -12.31
C GLY A 86 -5.80 -2.80 -11.79
N LEU A 87 -5.87 -2.31 -10.55
CA LEU A 87 -7.10 -1.82 -9.93
C LEU A 87 -7.66 -0.61 -10.67
N GLY A 88 -6.79 0.33 -11.09
CA GLY A 88 -7.22 1.49 -11.86
C GLY A 88 -7.87 1.15 -13.20
N ARG A 89 -7.44 0.04 -13.84
CA ARG A 89 -8.12 -0.48 -15.05
C ARG A 89 -9.45 -1.16 -14.75
N MET A 90 -9.52 -1.88 -13.62
CA MET A 90 -10.73 -2.61 -13.21
C MET A 90 -11.85 -1.67 -12.74
N PHE A 91 -11.46 -0.56 -12.09
CA PHE A 91 -12.40 0.37 -11.45
C PHE A 91 -12.10 1.82 -11.86
N PRO A 92 -12.48 2.23 -13.08
CA PRO A 92 -12.16 3.57 -13.61
C PRO A 92 -12.77 4.72 -12.81
N GLU A 93 -13.83 4.46 -12.04
CA GLU A 93 -14.53 5.44 -11.20
C GLU A 93 -13.93 5.57 -9.78
N GLN A 94 -12.90 4.81 -9.45
CA GLN A 94 -12.21 4.88 -8.16
C GLN A 94 -10.79 5.43 -8.34
N HIS A 95 -10.19 5.93 -7.26
CA HIS A 95 -8.86 6.49 -7.27
C HIS A 95 -7.83 5.53 -6.62
N PHE A 96 -6.65 5.42 -7.22
CA PHE A 96 -5.60 4.51 -6.78
C PHE A 96 -4.26 5.23 -6.68
N ILE A 97 -3.57 5.05 -5.55
CA ILE A 97 -2.25 5.65 -5.32
C ILE A 97 -1.26 4.57 -4.92
N GLY A 98 -0.21 4.38 -5.71
CA GLY A 98 0.93 3.54 -5.35
C GLY A 98 2.00 4.35 -4.61
N ILE A 99 2.47 3.86 -3.44
CA ILE A 99 3.49 4.53 -2.63
C ILE A 99 4.73 3.65 -2.50
N ASP A 100 5.90 4.17 -2.87
CA ASP A 100 7.20 3.52 -2.68
C ASP A 100 8.32 4.57 -2.57
N LEU A 101 9.40 4.24 -1.88
CA LEU A 101 10.58 5.09 -1.80
C LEU A 101 11.41 5.08 -3.09
N LYS A 102 11.36 3.99 -3.84
CA LYS A 102 12.25 3.75 -4.99
C LYS A 102 11.65 4.26 -6.30
N GLY A 103 11.88 5.53 -6.64
CA GLY A 103 11.36 6.18 -7.84
C GLY A 103 11.65 5.44 -9.15
N ASN A 104 12.80 4.73 -9.27
CA ASN A 104 13.08 3.90 -10.44
C ASN A 104 12.15 2.68 -10.59
N ARG A 105 11.46 2.25 -9.52
CA ARG A 105 10.41 1.23 -9.56
C ARG A 105 9.08 1.87 -9.93
N ILE A 106 8.67 2.93 -9.22
CA ILE A 106 7.47 3.74 -9.49
C ILE A 106 7.39 4.14 -10.96
N TRP A 107 8.53 4.51 -11.58
CA TRP A 107 8.61 4.86 -13.00
C TRP A 107 7.87 3.88 -13.90
N LYS A 108 7.90 2.58 -13.60
CA LYS A 108 7.27 1.56 -14.45
C LYS A 108 5.75 1.67 -14.44
N GLY A 109 5.14 1.72 -13.25
CA GLY A 109 3.69 1.87 -13.08
C GLY A 109 3.19 3.20 -13.63
N ALA A 110 3.88 4.30 -13.29
CA ALA A 110 3.53 5.64 -13.76
C ALA A 110 3.59 5.76 -15.28
N SER A 111 4.62 5.17 -15.91
CA SER A 111 4.74 5.13 -17.38
C SER A 111 3.59 4.34 -18.03
N ILE A 112 3.19 3.21 -17.42
CA ILE A 112 2.07 2.40 -17.93
C ILE A 112 0.77 3.17 -17.78
N ALA A 113 0.49 3.74 -16.60
CA ALA A 113 -0.72 4.53 -16.36
C ALA A 113 -0.85 5.69 -17.35
N ASN A 114 0.24 6.43 -17.59
CA ASN A 114 0.25 7.52 -18.59
C ASN A 114 0.02 7.02 -20.02
N LYS A 115 0.70 5.92 -20.41
CA LYS A 115 0.54 5.33 -21.74
C LYS A 115 -0.88 4.84 -22.00
N ASP A 116 -1.50 4.26 -21.00
CA ASP A 116 -2.86 3.68 -21.08
C ASP A 116 -3.95 4.73 -20.81
N GLY A 117 -3.56 5.99 -20.55
CA GLY A 117 -4.49 7.10 -20.29
C GLY A 117 -5.25 6.99 -18.97
N LEU A 118 -4.75 6.21 -18.00
CA LEU A 118 -5.39 6.05 -16.69
C LEU A 118 -5.26 7.35 -15.87
N LYS A 119 -6.37 8.09 -15.77
CA LYS A 119 -6.45 9.36 -15.04
C LYS A 119 -6.87 9.18 -13.57
N ASN A 120 -7.09 7.96 -13.16
CA ASN A 120 -7.46 7.56 -11.80
C ASN A 120 -6.32 6.86 -11.05
N VAL A 121 -5.11 6.86 -11.60
CA VAL A 121 -3.91 6.23 -11.00
C VAL A 121 -2.80 7.25 -10.83
N ALA A 122 -2.32 7.38 -9.59
CA ALA A 122 -1.20 8.25 -9.25
C ALA A 122 -0.16 7.50 -8.41
N PHE A 123 1.01 8.12 -8.24
CA PHE A 123 2.09 7.56 -7.45
C PHE A 123 2.70 8.62 -6.53
N VAL A 124 3.06 8.20 -5.32
CA VAL A 124 3.80 9.01 -4.36
C VAL A 124 5.15 8.38 -4.08
N ARG A 125 6.22 9.08 -4.40
CA ARG A 125 7.55 8.68 -3.97
C ARG A 125 7.80 9.20 -2.57
N SER A 126 7.71 8.31 -1.57
CA SER A 126 7.95 8.64 -0.16
C SER A 126 8.23 7.40 0.67
N GLN A 127 8.65 7.63 1.92
CA GLN A 127 8.67 6.61 2.97
C GLN A 127 7.24 6.36 3.46
N ILE A 128 6.92 5.10 3.77
CA ILE A 128 5.59 4.74 4.28
C ILE A 128 5.31 5.41 5.63
N GLU A 129 6.33 5.62 6.44
CA GLU A 129 6.24 6.30 7.73
C GLU A 129 5.72 7.75 7.63
N LEU A 130 5.77 8.36 6.45
CA LEU A 130 5.32 9.74 6.21
C LEU A 130 3.90 9.83 5.64
N THR A 131 3.22 8.69 5.43
CA THR A 131 1.91 8.68 4.74
C THR A 131 0.85 9.52 5.45
N SER A 132 0.85 9.58 6.79
CA SER A 132 -0.09 10.44 7.52
C SER A 132 0.06 11.94 7.23
N ASN A 133 1.18 12.37 6.64
CA ASN A 133 1.35 13.76 6.21
C ASN A 133 0.64 14.06 4.88
N TYR A 134 0.22 13.01 4.15
CA TYR A 134 -0.32 13.14 2.80
C TYR A 134 -1.82 12.90 2.70
N PHE A 135 -2.40 12.23 3.71
CA PHE A 135 -3.81 11.87 3.72
C PHE A 135 -4.50 12.43 4.95
N ALA A 136 -5.67 13.04 4.76
CA ALA A 136 -6.52 13.52 5.84
C ALA A 136 -7.19 12.35 6.59
N LYS A 137 -7.72 12.63 7.77
CA LYS A 137 -8.47 11.65 8.57
C LYS A 137 -9.64 11.10 7.76
N LYS A 138 -9.75 9.76 7.69
CA LYS A 138 -10.82 9.04 6.97
C LYS A 138 -10.88 9.32 5.45
N GLU A 139 -9.76 9.68 4.85
CA GLU A 139 -9.69 9.94 3.41
C GLU A 139 -9.50 8.66 2.57
N VAL A 140 -8.95 7.59 3.17
CA VAL A 140 -8.60 6.34 2.49
C VAL A 140 -9.61 5.25 2.82
N ASP A 141 -10.07 4.52 1.81
CA ASP A 141 -11.03 3.42 1.94
C ASP A 141 -10.35 2.06 2.10
N GLU A 142 -9.29 1.81 1.32
CA GLU A 142 -8.59 0.52 1.34
C GLU A 142 -7.07 0.70 1.27
N ILE A 143 -6.35 -0.24 1.88
CA ILE A 143 -4.89 -0.36 1.81
C ILE A 143 -4.53 -1.75 1.31
N TRP A 144 -3.78 -1.82 0.20
CA TRP A 144 -3.18 -3.05 -0.31
C TRP A 144 -1.69 -3.09 0.02
N ILE A 145 -1.24 -4.20 0.59
CA ILE A 145 0.15 -4.51 0.91
C ILE A 145 0.47 -5.80 0.15
N THR A 146 1.18 -5.66 -0.99
CA THR A 146 1.40 -6.77 -1.92
C THR A 146 2.88 -7.10 -2.00
N PHE A 147 3.24 -8.31 -1.61
CA PHE A 147 4.62 -8.81 -1.59
C PHE A 147 5.63 -7.85 -0.95
N PRO A 148 5.33 -7.29 0.24
CA PRO A 148 6.27 -6.45 0.95
C PRO A 148 7.47 -7.28 1.42
N ASP A 149 8.58 -6.60 1.75
CA ASP A 149 9.71 -7.26 2.41
C ASP A 149 9.25 -7.87 3.76
N PRO A 150 9.33 -9.19 3.95
CA PRO A 150 8.83 -9.86 5.16
C PRO A 150 9.66 -9.54 6.40
N GLN A 151 10.83 -8.92 6.27
CA GLN A 151 11.73 -8.57 7.38
C GLN A 151 11.98 -9.78 8.28
N LEU A 152 12.64 -10.81 7.75
CA LEU A 152 12.77 -12.14 8.37
C LEU A 152 13.38 -12.11 9.77
N ARG A 153 14.34 -11.20 10.03
CA ARG A 153 14.96 -11.09 11.37
C ARG A 153 13.98 -10.55 12.40
N TRP A 154 13.93 -11.16 13.56
CA TRP A 154 13.08 -10.73 14.69
C TRP A 154 13.36 -9.29 15.12
N SER A 155 14.62 -8.88 15.15
CA SER A 155 15.04 -7.50 15.46
C SER A 155 14.49 -6.45 14.48
N LYS A 156 14.05 -6.88 13.29
CA LYS A 156 13.46 -6.02 12.25
C LYS A 156 11.93 -6.13 12.18
N SER A 157 11.28 -6.90 13.06
CA SER A 157 9.82 -7.09 13.04
C SER A 157 9.02 -5.78 13.00
N LYS A 158 9.51 -4.73 13.68
CA LYS A 158 8.91 -3.37 13.66
C LYS A 158 8.93 -2.70 12.29
N LYS A 159 9.62 -3.27 11.28
CA LYS A 159 9.63 -2.79 9.89
C LYS A 159 8.61 -3.49 9.01
N ARG A 160 7.95 -4.55 9.49
CA ARG A 160 6.86 -5.21 8.77
C ARG A 160 5.68 -4.26 8.63
N LEU A 161 5.13 -4.11 7.45
CA LEU A 161 4.04 -3.15 7.18
C LEU A 161 2.71 -3.51 7.87
N THR A 162 2.58 -4.73 8.39
CA THR A 162 1.47 -5.16 9.24
C THR A 162 1.80 -5.13 10.75
N HIS A 163 2.96 -4.55 11.15
CA HIS A 163 3.27 -4.35 12.57
C HIS A 163 2.35 -3.27 13.17
N PRO A 164 1.92 -3.37 14.44
CA PRO A 164 1.03 -2.40 15.10
C PRO A 164 1.52 -0.95 14.99
N LYS A 165 2.83 -0.71 14.93
CA LYS A 165 3.41 0.62 14.63
C LYS A 165 2.83 1.21 13.35
N PHE A 166 2.73 0.42 12.26
CA PHE A 166 2.21 0.87 10.99
C PHE A 166 0.67 0.88 10.99
N LEU A 167 0.03 -0.07 11.65
CA LEU A 167 -1.43 -0.08 11.76
C LEU A 167 -1.93 1.19 12.48
N ARG A 168 -1.26 1.63 13.57
CA ARG A 168 -1.53 2.92 14.23
C ARG A 168 -1.32 4.13 13.30
N LEU A 169 -0.34 4.05 12.38
CA LEU A 169 -0.13 5.07 11.38
C LEU A 169 -1.32 5.10 10.39
N TYR A 170 -1.77 3.93 9.92
CA TYR A 170 -2.87 3.83 8.97
C TYR A 170 -4.20 4.30 9.58
N GLN A 171 -4.45 4.07 10.87
CA GLN A 171 -5.64 4.58 11.56
C GLN A 171 -5.80 6.11 11.51
N GLN A 172 -4.71 6.85 11.26
CA GLN A 172 -4.77 8.30 11.17
C GLN A 172 -5.51 8.78 9.92
N PHE A 173 -5.56 7.97 8.85
CA PHE A 173 -6.15 8.36 7.58
C PHE A 173 -7.10 7.33 6.96
N LEU A 174 -7.08 6.07 7.40
CA LEU A 174 -8.02 5.04 6.96
C LEU A 174 -9.40 5.28 7.56
N LYS A 175 -10.47 5.02 6.80
CA LYS A 175 -11.85 5.03 7.29
C LYS A 175 -12.04 3.99 8.39
N ASN A 176 -13.05 4.17 9.25
CA ASN A 176 -13.29 3.24 10.36
C ASN A 176 -13.65 1.81 9.89
N ASP A 177 -14.36 1.72 8.78
CA ASP A 177 -14.72 0.49 8.06
C ASP A 177 -13.71 0.13 6.97
N GLY A 178 -12.62 0.89 6.87
CA GLY A 178 -11.58 0.72 5.86
C GLY A 178 -10.85 -0.61 6.01
N ILE A 179 -10.44 -1.17 4.89
CA ILE A 179 -9.93 -2.53 4.79
C ILE A 179 -8.43 -2.52 4.50
N VAL A 180 -7.71 -3.39 5.20
CA VAL A 180 -6.30 -3.69 4.93
C VAL A 180 -6.19 -5.08 4.31
N HIS A 181 -5.53 -5.14 3.15
CA HIS A 181 -5.25 -6.37 2.42
C HIS A 181 -3.76 -6.69 2.49
N LEU A 182 -3.42 -7.91 2.86
CA LEU A 182 -2.06 -8.46 2.73
C LEU A 182 -2.07 -9.61 1.74
N LYS A 183 -1.26 -9.52 0.69
CA LYS A 183 -0.96 -10.63 -0.23
C LYS A 183 0.54 -10.89 -0.18
N THR A 184 0.97 -12.11 0.14
CA THR A 184 2.38 -12.44 0.36
C THR A 184 2.68 -13.90 0.05
N ASP A 185 3.90 -14.17 -0.37
CA ASP A 185 4.50 -15.50 -0.50
C ASP A 185 5.21 -15.96 0.80
N SER A 186 5.33 -15.07 1.80
CA SER A 186 6.03 -15.34 3.06
C SER A 186 5.11 -15.92 4.12
N PRO A 187 5.27 -17.22 4.50
CA PRO A 187 4.55 -17.83 5.63
C PRO A 187 4.81 -17.09 6.94
N LEU A 188 6.03 -16.62 7.17
CA LEU A 188 6.37 -15.83 8.35
C LEU A 188 5.52 -14.56 8.45
N LEU A 189 5.44 -13.77 7.37
CA LEU A 189 4.68 -12.52 7.38
C LEU A 189 3.17 -12.78 7.51
N TYR A 190 2.67 -13.84 6.88
CA TYR A 190 1.29 -14.28 7.01
C TYR A 190 0.95 -14.61 8.47
N ASN A 191 1.72 -15.51 9.10
CA ASN A 191 1.49 -15.92 10.48
C ASN A 191 1.72 -14.79 11.48
N PHE A 192 2.71 -13.91 11.23
CA PHE A 192 2.92 -12.69 11.99
C PHE A 192 1.67 -11.80 11.98
N THR A 193 1.09 -11.59 10.79
CA THR A 193 -0.10 -10.73 10.65
C THR A 193 -1.31 -11.33 11.34
N LEU A 194 -1.51 -12.66 11.25
CA LEU A 194 -2.56 -13.33 12.01
C LEU A 194 -2.35 -13.20 13.52
N LYS A 195 -1.10 -13.27 13.99
CA LYS A 195 -0.81 -13.06 15.42
C LYS A 195 -1.07 -11.64 15.88
N VAL A 196 -0.81 -10.64 15.04
CA VAL A 196 -1.20 -9.25 15.32
C VAL A 196 -2.73 -9.12 15.40
N ILE A 197 -3.45 -9.67 14.43
CA ILE A 197 -4.92 -9.63 14.41
C ILE A 197 -5.50 -10.25 15.69
N GLU A 198 -5.02 -11.44 16.08
CA GLU A 198 -5.44 -12.12 17.29
C GLU A 198 -5.14 -11.31 18.56
N LEU A 199 -3.89 -10.85 18.71
CA LEU A 199 -3.44 -10.18 19.94
C LEU A 199 -4.13 -8.84 20.18
N TYR A 200 -4.43 -8.11 19.09
CA TYR A 200 -5.10 -6.80 19.17
C TYR A 200 -6.61 -6.87 18.95
N ASP A 201 -7.18 -8.08 18.91
CA ASP A 201 -8.61 -8.33 18.70
C ASP A 201 -9.17 -7.58 17.47
N LEU A 202 -8.41 -7.57 16.36
CA LEU A 202 -8.82 -6.92 15.12
C LEU A 202 -9.84 -7.79 14.37
N HIS A 203 -10.71 -7.14 13.61
CA HIS A 203 -11.73 -7.85 12.83
C HIS A 203 -11.12 -8.50 11.59
N LEU A 204 -10.91 -9.82 11.64
CA LEU A 204 -10.51 -10.64 10.51
C LEU A 204 -11.71 -10.88 9.60
N ILE A 205 -11.66 -10.36 8.36
CA ILE A 205 -12.74 -10.51 7.37
C ILE A 205 -12.55 -11.82 6.59
N TYR A 206 -11.34 -12.05 6.08
CA TYR A 206 -11.01 -13.23 5.28
C TYR A 206 -9.53 -13.61 5.43
N LYS A 207 -9.23 -14.90 5.34
CA LYS A 207 -7.86 -15.40 5.24
C LYS A 207 -7.80 -16.70 4.45
N THR A 208 -6.71 -16.89 3.73
CA THR A 208 -6.33 -18.17 3.13
C THR A 208 -4.82 -18.34 3.11
N ASP A 209 -4.35 -19.58 3.31
CA ASP A 209 -2.93 -19.92 3.22
C ASP A 209 -2.53 -20.36 1.81
N ASN A 210 -3.49 -20.44 0.88
CA ASN A 210 -3.24 -20.76 -0.52
C ASN A 210 -4.31 -20.14 -1.44
N LEU A 211 -4.12 -18.88 -1.76
CA LEU A 211 -5.07 -18.06 -2.52
C LEU A 211 -5.52 -18.73 -3.82
N TYR A 212 -4.60 -19.32 -4.56
CA TYR A 212 -4.92 -19.91 -5.88
C TYR A 212 -5.54 -21.30 -5.82
N ALA A 213 -5.68 -21.89 -4.63
CA ALA A 213 -6.47 -23.10 -4.43
C ALA A 213 -7.95 -22.81 -4.12
N GLU A 214 -8.31 -21.56 -3.87
CA GLU A 214 -9.68 -21.14 -3.58
C GLU A 214 -10.57 -21.21 -4.82
N GLN A 215 -11.84 -21.60 -4.65
CA GLN A 215 -12.79 -21.70 -5.76
C GLN A 215 -13.33 -20.33 -6.20
N ASN A 216 -13.49 -19.39 -5.26
CA ASN A 216 -14.06 -18.08 -5.49
C ASN A 216 -13.05 -16.99 -5.09
N ILE A 217 -12.06 -16.75 -5.95
CA ILE A 217 -11.04 -15.73 -5.72
C ILE A 217 -11.60 -14.36 -6.10
N ASP A 218 -11.45 -13.37 -5.21
CA ASP A 218 -11.68 -11.96 -5.57
C ASP A 218 -10.84 -11.61 -6.80
N PRO A 219 -11.46 -11.15 -7.91
CA PRO A 219 -10.73 -10.81 -9.14
C PRO A 219 -9.57 -9.84 -8.92
N ARG A 220 -9.65 -8.97 -7.91
CA ARG A 220 -8.56 -8.06 -7.53
C ARG A 220 -7.30 -8.82 -7.09
N CYS A 221 -7.46 -9.97 -6.46
CA CYS A 221 -6.36 -10.83 -6.04
C CYS A 221 -5.65 -11.53 -7.21
N LEU A 222 -6.25 -11.55 -8.41
CA LEU A 222 -5.65 -12.11 -9.62
C LEU A 222 -4.64 -11.18 -10.30
N ILE A 223 -4.58 -9.91 -9.88
CA ILE A 223 -3.52 -8.99 -10.31
C ILE A 223 -2.18 -9.55 -9.84
N LYS A 224 -1.28 -9.83 -10.81
CA LYS A 224 0.04 -10.38 -10.52
C LYS A 224 1.09 -9.30 -10.45
N THR A 225 1.95 -9.38 -9.43
CA THR A 225 3.11 -8.51 -9.33
C THR A 225 4.35 -9.18 -9.95
N TYR A 226 5.35 -8.36 -10.27
CA TYR A 226 6.65 -8.87 -10.71
C TYR A 226 7.29 -9.79 -9.65
N TYR A 227 7.11 -9.47 -8.37
CA TYR A 227 7.71 -10.22 -7.27
C TYR A 227 7.05 -11.58 -7.07
N GLU A 228 5.75 -11.67 -7.29
CA GLU A 228 5.02 -12.94 -7.28
C GLU A 228 5.57 -13.94 -8.29
N GLY A 229 5.97 -13.44 -9.49
CA GLY A 229 6.56 -14.28 -10.53
C GLY A 229 8.00 -14.75 -10.24
N LEU A 230 8.64 -14.23 -9.20
CA LEU A 230 10.00 -14.62 -8.82
C LEU A 230 10.07 -15.80 -7.86
N ASP A 231 8.94 -16.18 -7.24
CA ASP A 231 8.84 -17.24 -6.21
C ASP A 231 9.99 -17.17 -5.17
N ILE A 232 10.19 -15.98 -4.61
CA ILE A 232 11.36 -15.68 -3.76
C ILE A 232 11.30 -16.50 -2.46
N ALA A 233 10.11 -16.75 -1.91
CA ALA A 233 9.95 -17.54 -0.69
C ALA A 233 10.05 -19.04 -0.95
N GLN A 234 9.95 -19.49 -2.20
CA GLN A 234 9.92 -20.91 -2.59
C GLN A 234 8.81 -21.72 -1.86
N SER A 235 7.76 -21.00 -1.45
CA SER A 235 6.64 -21.60 -0.72
C SER A 235 5.63 -22.27 -1.66
N ASN A 236 5.67 -21.99 -2.96
CA ASN A 236 4.68 -22.40 -3.97
C ASN A 236 3.23 -22.03 -3.60
N LYS A 237 3.05 -21.18 -2.58
CA LYS A 237 1.75 -20.73 -2.07
C LYS A 237 1.73 -19.21 -1.97
N ILE A 238 0.58 -18.64 -2.27
CA ILE A 238 0.30 -17.23 -2.01
C ILE A 238 -0.74 -17.14 -0.89
N HIS A 239 -0.36 -16.47 0.17
CA HIS A 239 -1.22 -16.22 1.33
C HIS A 239 -1.95 -14.90 1.15
N TYR A 240 -3.18 -14.82 1.66
CA TYR A 240 -3.96 -13.61 1.64
C TYR A 240 -4.73 -13.41 2.94
N ILE A 241 -4.77 -12.16 3.41
CA ILE A 241 -5.52 -11.72 4.59
C ILE A 241 -6.25 -10.43 4.25
N GLN A 242 -7.48 -10.32 4.74
CA GLN A 242 -8.31 -9.14 4.69
C GLN A 242 -8.85 -8.85 6.10
N PHE A 243 -8.62 -7.64 6.63
CA PHE A 243 -8.99 -7.28 8.00
C PHE A 243 -9.23 -5.77 8.14
N ASN A 244 -9.93 -5.37 9.23
CA ASN A 244 -10.08 -3.97 9.61
C ASN A 244 -9.15 -3.65 10.79
N ILE A 245 -8.88 -2.35 10.96
CA ILE A 245 -8.13 -1.80 12.11
C ILE A 245 -8.99 -0.78 12.87
N ASP A 246 -10.23 -1.17 13.15
CA ASP A 246 -11.28 -0.36 13.78
C ASP A 246 -11.16 -0.27 15.31
N ARG A 247 -10.22 -1.01 15.91
CA ARG A 247 -9.98 -1.07 17.34
C ARG A 247 -8.73 -0.32 17.76
N ASP A 248 -8.67 0.06 19.03
CA ASP A 248 -7.46 0.61 19.61
C ASP A 248 -6.29 -0.39 19.56
N LEU A 249 -5.10 0.14 19.34
CA LEU A 249 -3.85 -0.64 19.29
C LEU A 249 -2.95 -0.22 20.47
N PRO A 250 -3.19 -0.71 21.72
CA PRO A 250 -2.44 -0.31 22.89
C PRO A 250 -0.95 -0.63 22.79
N LEU A 251 -0.08 0.31 23.11
CA LEU A 251 1.38 0.11 23.09
C LEU A 251 1.85 -0.99 24.03
N ALA A 252 1.11 -1.24 25.12
CA ALA A 252 1.44 -2.29 26.09
C ALA A 252 1.46 -3.68 25.46
N LEU A 253 0.66 -3.94 24.41
CA LEU A 253 0.65 -5.22 23.72
C LEU A 253 1.87 -5.42 22.79
N ASP A 254 2.62 -4.36 22.44
CA ASP A 254 3.81 -4.47 21.60
C ASP A 254 4.91 -5.33 22.25
N GLU A 255 5.07 -5.30 23.60
CA GLU A 255 6.04 -6.15 24.28
C GLU A 255 5.58 -7.63 24.31
N ILE A 256 4.29 -7.88 24.49
CA ILE A 256 3.73 -9.23 24.40
C ILE A 256 3.94 -9.77 22.97
N LEU A 257 3.65 -8.97 21.95
CA LEU A 257 3.88 -9.34 20.55
C LEU A 257 5.35 -9.71 20.32
N LYS A 258 6.30 -8.91 20.82
CA LYS A 258 7.74 -9.14 20.67
C LYS A 258 8.20 -10.48 21.23
N GLU A 259 7.62 -10.95 22.33
CA GLU A 259 7.93 -12.26 22.87
C GLU A 259 7.28 -13.40 22.07
N THR A 260 6.01 -13.24 21.72
CA THR A 260 5.22 -14.30 21.04
C THR A 260 5.63 -14.51 19.58
N ILE A 261 6.19 -13.49 18.89
CA ILE A 261 6.61 -13.66 17.48
C ILE A 261 7.80 -14.58 17.30
N LYS A 262 8.57 -14.85 18.35
CA LYS A 262 9.73 -15.75 18.28
C LYS A 262 9.33 -17.19 18.01
N ASP A 263 8.10 -17.56 18.35
CA ASP A 263 7.53 -18.89 18.16
C ASP A 263 6.85 -19.06 16.79
N ILE A 264 6.80 -18.01 15.98
CA ILE A 264 6.21 -18.09 14.63
C ILE A 264 7.15 -18.90 13.73
N PRO A 265 6.66 -20.00 13.14
CA PRO A 265 7.50 -20.86 12.29
C PRO A 265 7.89 -20.13 11.01
N MET A 266 9.12 -20.36 10.58
CA MET A 266 9.62 -20.03 9.24
C MET A 266 9.75 -21.30 8.42
N ASP A 267 9.54 -21.22 7.12
CA ASP A 267 9.86 -22.32 6.23
C ASP A 267 11.39 -22.42 5.97
N ALA A 268 11.80 -23.50 5.31
CA ALA A 268 13.22 -23.73 5.03
C ALA A 268 13.84 -22.64 4.15
N GLY A 269 13.09 -22.11 3.18
CA GLY A 269 13.54 -21.02 2.31
C GLY A 269 13.72 -19.70 3.08
N GLU A 270 12.79 -19.38 3.97
CA GLU A 270 12.89 -18.21 4.85
C GLU A 270 14.08 -18.29 5.81
N LEU A 271 14.33 -19.48 6.39
CA LEU A 271 15.49 -19.71 7.26
C LEU A 271 16.81 -19.50 6.52
N LEU A 272 16.96 -20.09 5.31
CA LEU A 272 18.15 -19.90 4.49
C LEU A 272 18.38 -18.44 4.09
N ARG A 273 17.32 -17.71 3.76
CA ARG A 273 17.40 -16.27 3.45
C ARG A 273 17.81 -15.46 4.67
N MET A 274 17.26 -15.75 5.83
CA MET A 274 17.62 -15.07 7.08
C MET A 274 19.10 -15.27 7.42
N GLU A 275 19.63 -16.48 7.26
CA GLU A 275 21.05 -16.80 7.49
C GLU A 275 21.95 -16.06 6.49
N ALA A 276 21.58 -16.04 5.21
CA ALA A 276 22.31 -15.33 4.18
C ALA A 276 22.35 -13.81 4.44
N GLU A 277 21.23 -13.21 4.87
CA GLU A 277 21.20 -11.81 5.29
C GLU A 277 22.06 -11.52 6.51
N ALA A 278 22.08 -12.44 7.50
CA ALA A 278 22.92 -12.31 8.68
C ALA A 278 24.43 -12.38 8.33
N ALA A 279 24.78 -13.27 7.40
CA ALA A 279 26.17 -13.40 6.92
C ALA A 279 26.65 -12.16 6.15
N ARG A 280 25.77 -11.53 5.35
CA ARG A 280 26.08 -10.28 4.62
C ARG A 280 26.29 -9.11 5.58
N ALA A 281 25.43 -8.96 6.58
CA ALA A 281 25.55 -7.88 7.56
C ALA A 281 26.85 -7.94 8.38
N LYS A 282 27.35 -9.15 8.68
CA LYS A 282 28.65 -9.34 9.36
C LYS A 282 29.88 -8.99 8.51
N LYS A 283 29.73 -8.86 7.19
CA LYS A 283 30.82 -8.48 6.26
C LYS A 283 30.86 -6.98 5.97
N GLU A 284 29.81 -6.26 6.33
CA GLU A 284 29.68 -4.81 6.14
C GLU A 284 30.03 -4.01 7.42
N ASP A 285 30.16 -4.68 8.57
CA ASP A 285 30.74 -4.19 9.84
C ASP A 285 32.26 -4.49 9.90
#